data_f3468040c3abd6ebc669c9d5dd043d22
#
_entry.id   f3468040c3abd6ebc669c9d5dd043d22
#
_cell.length_a   1.000
_cell.length_b   1.000
_cell.length_c   1.000
_cell.angle_alpha   90.00
_cell.angle_beta   90.00
_cell.angle_gamma   90.00
#
_symmetry.space_group_name_H-M   'P 1'
#
loop_
_entity.id
_entity.type
_entity.pdbx_description
1 polymer ?
#
loop_
_entity_poly.entity_id
_entity_poly.type
_entity_poly.pdbx_seq_one_letter_code
_entity_poly.pdbx_strand_id
1 'polypeptide(L)'
;VYECLTSVPFNSAVATRFLKYYNETIQFHSTLDLLESPPASYRQAPVYFIEGLEQIQAKVDAEEYHNQYAFEHDLQALVLSVHDAHFVLYAGVLNQFTFGANYEIIALSEDGRKAPEVYVRDDELTTCISQPGCTPVAVDTMNDVPVLDFLTEFAANQSFGLVEPHADWNSLMMTPALSVQGGITIFGGAATLYPGDELNIILKNGSDNYSDYFVSLYNSPG
;
A
#
# COMPACT_ATOMS: atom_id res chain seq x y z
N VAL A 1 -3.04 -16.38 -6.27
CA VAL A 1 -2.00 -15.47 -6.84
C VAL A 1 -0.69 -15.62 -6.08
N TYR A 2 -0.72 -15.63 -4.73
CA TYR A 2 0.48 -15.73 -3.91
C TYR A 2 1.34 -16.96 -4.24
N GLU A 3 0.73 -18.13 -4.44
CA GLU A 3 1.43 -19.34 -4.87
C GLU A 3 2.13 -19.16 -6.24
N CYS A 4 1.51 -18.42 -7.16
CA CYS A 4 2.12 -18.11 -8.45
C CYS A 4 3.34 -17.18 -8.28
N LEU A 5 3.22 -16.12 -7.49
CA LEU A 5 4.32 -15.19 -7.21
C LEU A 5 5.50 -15.89 -6.56
N THR A 6 5.23 -16.75 -5.56
CA THR A 6 6.27 -17.46 -4.80
C THR A 6 6.82 -18.70 -5.53
N SER A 7 6.23 -19.12 -6.66
CA SER A 7 6.73 -20.24 -7.48
C SER A 7 7.95 -19.88 -8.33
N VAL A 8 8.24 -18.58 -8.50
CA VAL A 8 9.37 -18.13 -9.33
C VAL A 8 10.68 -18.34 -8.56
N PRO A 9 11.61 -19.14 -9.11
CA PRO A 9 12.85 -19.44 -8.41
C PRO A 9 13.74 -18.21 -8.27
N PHE A 10 14.39 -18.08 -7.12
CA PHE A 10 15.36 -17.01 -6.87
C PHE A 10 16.69 -17.27 -7.56
N ASN A 11 17.33 -16.22 -8.07
CA ASN A 11 18.67 -16.27 -8.65
C ASN A 11 19.60 -15.25 -7.97
N SER A 12 20.39 -15.71 -7.01
CA SER A 12 21.31 -14.88 -6.20
C SER A 12 22.32 -14.10 -7.04
N ALA A 13 22.87 -14.72 -8.10
CA ALA A 13 23.85 -14.04 -8.96
C ALA A 13 23.21 -12.89 -9.77
N VAL A 14 21.95 -13.01 -10.15
CA VAL A 14 21.20 -11.92 -10.82
C VAL A 14 20.87 -10.83 -9.79
N ALA A 15 20.40 -11.20 -8.60
CA ALA A 15 20.06 -10.28 -7.52
C ALA A 15 21.26 -9.42 -7.09
N THR A 16 22.42 -10.04 -6.85
CA THR A 16 23.65 -9.31 -6.50
C THR A 16 24.08 -8.31 -7.59
N ARG A 17 24.01 -8.70 -8.87
CA ARG A 17 24.32 -7.76 -9.97
C ARG A 17 23.32 -6.60 -10.04
N PHE A 18 22.05 -6.90 -9.82
CA PHE A 18 21.00 -5.89 -9.79
C PHE A 18 21.19 -4.92 -8.61
N LEU A 19 21.41 -5.39 -7.38
CA LEU A 19 21.64 -4.56 -6.21
C LEU A 19 22.85 -3.65 -6.40
N LYS A 20 23.95 -4.17 -6.96
CA LYS A 20 25.13 -3.36 -7.28
C LYS A 20 24.78 -2.25 -8.26
N TYR A 21 24.13 -2.58 -9.39
CA TYR A 21 23.72 -1.60 -10.38
C TYR A 21 22.75 -0.57 -9.81
N TYR A 22 21.78 -1.02 -9.00
CA TYR A 22 20.78 -0.15 -8.41
C TYR A 22 21.40 0.79 -7.38
N ASN A 23 22.31 0.31 -6.53
CA ASN A 23 23.08 1.15 -5.61
C ASN A 23 23.89 2.23 -6.36
N GLU A 24 24.61 1.85 -7.42
CA GLU A 24 25.38 2.81 -8.23
C GLU A 24 24.46 3.87 -8.87
N THR A 25 23.29 3.47 -9.34
CA THR A 25 22.33 4.36 -10.00
C THR A 25 21.65 5.32 -9.01
N ILE A 26 21.25 4.83 -7.84
CA ILE A 26 20.51 5.60 -6.86
C ILE A 26 21.35 6.72 -6.23
N GLN A 27 22.68 6.66 -6.29
CA GLN A 27 23.58 7.73 -5.84
C GLN A 27 23.31 9.07 -6.55
N PHE A 28 22.65 9.04 -7.70
CA PHE A 28 22.25 10.27 -8.42
C PHE A 28 20.95 10.87 -7.90
N HIS A 29 20.27 10.21 -6.96
CA HIS A 29 19.03 10.73 -6.39
C HIS A 29 19.33 11.87 -5.41
N SER A 30 18.78 13.04 -5.69
CA SER A 30 19.13 14.30 -5.00
C SER A 30 18.67 14.39 -3.55
N THR A 31 17.79 13.50 -3.11
CA THR A 31 17.17 13.52 -1.77
C THR A 31 17.76 12.51 -0.80
N LEU A 32 18.74 11.70 -1.17
CA LEU A 32 19.28 10.64 -0.30
C LEU A 32 19.73 11.17 1.09
N ASP A 33 20.48 12.25 1.13
CA ASP A 33 20.93 12.84 2.41
C ASP A 33 19.75 13.33 3.28
N LEU A 34 18.68 13.81 2.62
CA LEU A 34 17.47 14.26 3.32
C LEU A 34 16.63 13.08 3.84
N LEU A 35 16.69 11.91 3.18
CA LEU A 35 16.02 10.70 3.66
C LEU A 35 16.65 10.19 4.95
N GLU A 36 17.97 10.22 5.06
CA GLU A 36 18.71 9.79 6.26
C GLU A 36 18.57 10.80 7.43
N SER A 37 18.51 12.08 7.10
CA SER A 37 18.42 13.17 8.08
C SER A 37 17.35 14.19 7.70
N PRO A 38 16.07 13.81 7.79
CA PRO A 38 14.97 14.67 7.39
C PRO A 38 14.87 15.91 8.31
N PRO A 39 14.40 17.06 7.79
CA PRO A 39 14.13 18.23 8.60
C PRO A 39 13.13 17.92 9.73
N ALA A 40 13.23 18.62 10.86
CA ALA A 40 12.36 18.41 12.03
C ALA A 40 10.86 18.62 11.74
N SER A 41 10.51 19.33 10.67
CA SER A 41 9.13 19.50 10.19
C SER A 41 8.60 18.31 9.38
N TYR A 42 9.48 17.43 8.92
CA TYR A 42 9.12 16.25 8.16
C TYR A 42 8.61 15.15 9.11
N ARG A 43 7.52 14.50 8.76
CA ARG A 43 6.81 13.57 9.65
C ARG A 43 7.05 12.10 9.37
N GLN A 44 7.66 11.78 8.21
CA GLN A 44 8.08 10.41 7.91
C GLN A 44 9.35 10.07 8.70
N ALA A 45 9.54 8.81 8.99
CA ALA A 45 10.75 8.33 9.65
C ALA A 45 11.98 8.49 8.75
N PRO A 46 13.19 8.64 9.30
CA PRO A 46 14.43 8.56 8.52
C PRO A 46 14.54 7.22 7.78
N VAL A 47 15.02 7.26 6.55
CA VAL A 47 15.24 6.06 5.72
C VAL A 47 16.71 5.99 5.32
N TYR A 48 17.40 4.97 5.80
CA TYR A 48 18.79 4.65 5.47
C TYR A 48 18.81 3.72 4.26
N PHE A 49 18.54 4.29 3.08
CA PHE A 49 18.27 3.49 1.88
C PHE A 49 19.47 2.63 1.46
N ILE A 50 20.67 3.19 1.49
CA ILE A 50 21.89 2.46 1.10
C ILE A 50 22.16 1.30 2.07
N GLU A 51 22.03 1.54 3.37
CA GLU A 51 22.12 0.48 4.37
C GLU A 51 21.05 -0.60 4.17
N GLY A 52 19.83 -0.21 3.80
CA GLY A 52 18.76 -1.14 3.42
C GLY A 52 19.14 -2.04 2.25
N LEU A 53 19.78 -1.51 1.20
CA LEU A 53 20.31 -2.32 0.09
C LEU A 53 21.42 -3.28 0.55
N GLU A 54 22.30 -2.84 1.46
CA GLU A 54 23.34 -3.69 2.05
C GLU A 54 22.73 -4.83 2.88
N GLN A 55 21.68 -4.56 3.65
CA GLN A 55 20.96 -5.59 4.41
C GLN A 55 20.29 -6.62 3.48
N ILE A 56 19.70 -6.17 2.36
CA ILE A 56 19.14 -7.08 1.35
C ILE A 56 20.26 -7.92 0.73
N GLN A 57 21.43 -7.33 0.40
CA GLN A 57 22.57 -8.10 -0.11
C GLN A 57 23.07 -9.13 0.92
N ALA A 58 23.11 -8.77 2.20
CA ALA A 58 23.49 -9.71 3.25
C ALA A 58 22.55 -10.93 3.34
N LYS A 59 21.23 -10.72 3.15
CA LYS A 59 20.26 -11.82 3.04
C LYS A 59 20.49 -12.69 1.79
N VAL A 60 20.88 -12.08 0.65
CA VAL A 60 21.26 -12.83 -0.55
C VAL A 60 22.47 -13.72 -0.27
N ASP A 61 23.52 -13.18 0.37
CA ASP A 61 24.74 -13.89 0.69
C ASP A 61 24.53 -15.01 1.72
N ALA A 62 23.56 -14.83 2.62
CA ALA A 62 23.14 -15.82 3.62
C ALA A 62 22.14 -16.86 3.08
N GLU A 63 21.79 -16.82 1.77
CA GLU A 63 20.82 -17.71 1.11
C GLU A 63 19.43 -17.71 1.77
N GLU A 64 18.98 -16.57 2.32
CA GLU A 64 17.69 -16.46 3.01
C GLU A 64 16.50 -16.39 2.07
N TYR A 65 16.71 -16.00 0.80
CA TYR A 65 15.63 -15.89 -0.18
C TYR A 65 15.37 -17.24 -0.88
N HIS A 66 14.16 -17.77 -0.69
CA HIS A 66 13.74 -19.05 -1.28
C HIS A 66 13.01 -18.89 -2.63
N ASN A 67 12.56 -17.69 -2.97
CA ASN A 67 11.89 -17.38 -4.23
C ASN A 67 12.14 -15.92 -4.62
N GLN A 68 11.85 -15.61 -5.89
CA GLN A 68 12.07 -14.25 -6.43
C GLN A 68 11.16 -13.20 -5.79
N TYR A 69 9.93 -13.60 -5.44
CA TYR A 69 8.96 -12.69 -4.80
C TYR A 69 9.50 -12.15 -3.46
N ALA A 70 10.05 -13.00 -2.60
CA ALA A 70 10.55 -12.57 -1.29
C ALA A 70 11.68 -11.53 -1.41
N PHE A 71 12.58 -11.70 -2.37
CA PHE A 71 13.64 -10.72 -2.66
C PHE A 71 13.07 -9.40 -3.18
N GLU A 72 12.19 -9.46 -4.17
CA GLU A 72 11.59 -8.26 -4.76
C GLU A 72 10.67 -7.54 -3.76
N HIS A 73 9.99 -8.29 -2.89
CA HIS A 73 9.18 -7.73 -1.82
C HIS A 73 10.01 -6.86 -0.86
N ASP A 74 11.14 -7.38 -0.35
CA ASP A 74 12.01 -6.61 0.53
C ASP A 74 12.54 -5.34 -0.15
N LEU A 75 12.94 -5.48 -1.42
CA LEU A 75 13.43 -4.36 -2.21
C LEU A 75 12.33 -3.32 -2.47
N GLN A 76 11.13 -3.75 -2.84
CA GLN A 76 10.00 -2.85 -3.07
C GLN A 76 9.54 -2.17 -1.79
N ALA A 77 9.53 -2.88 -0.66
CA ALA A 77 9.21 -2.31 0.64
C ALA A 77 10.21 -1.20 1.03
N LEU A 78 11.50 -1.42 0.77
CA LEU A 78 12.53 -0.39 0.96
C LEU A 78 12.28 0.83 0.06
N VAL A 79 11.92 0.63 -1.20
CA VAL A 79 11.58 1.72 -2.13
C VAL A 79 10.35 2.48 -1.66
N LEU A 80 9.29 1.80 -1.25
CA LEU A 80 8.05 2.43 -0.77
C LEU A 80 8.27 3.23 0.52
N SER A 81 9.19 2.80 1.38
CA SER A 81 9.51 3.50 2.64
C SER A 81 10.11 4.91 2.44
N VAL A 82 10.60 5.20 1.24
CA VAL A 82 11.16 6.52 0.88
C VAL A 82 10.10 7.61 0.80
N HIS A 83 8.84 7.27 0.53
CA HIS A 83 7.72 8.22 0.37
C HIS A 83 8.00 9.34 -0.64
N ASP A 84 8.66 9.00 -1.76
CA ASP A 84 8.96 9.92 -2.87
C ASP A 84 8.50 9.31 -4.19
N ALA A 85 7.53 9.94 -4.86
CA ALA A 85 6.97 9.49 -6.13
C ALA A 85 7.99 9.46 -7.30
N HIS A 86 9.15 10.07 -7.14
CA HIS A 86 10.24 10.00 -8.11
C HIS A 86 11.19 8.81 -7.84
N PHE A 87 10.99 8.14 -6.72
CA PHE A 87 11.77 6.98 -6.29
C PHE A 87 10.98 5.71 -6.61
N VAL A 88 11.03 5.26 -7.86
CA VAL A 88 10.16 4.20 -8.37
C VAL A 88 10.99 3.00 -8.82
N LEU A 89 10.54 1.82 -8.46
CA LEU A 89 11.04 0.55 -8.96
C LEU A 89 9.88 -0.28 -9.51
N TYR A 90 10.03 -0.75 -10.74
CA TYR A 90 9.14 -1.74 -11.33
C TYR A 90 9.79 -3.12 -11.20
N ALA A 91 9.56 -3.78 -10.09
CA ALA A 91 10.10 -5.11 -9.81
C ALA A 91 9.40 -6.16 -10.68
N GLY A 92 10.17 -7.12 -11.20
CA GLY A 92 9.74 -8.04 -12.25
C GLY A 92 8.50 -8.87 -11.91
N VAL A 93 8.56 -9.65 -10.82
CA VAL A 93 7.44 -10.51 -10.38
C VAL A 93 6.32 -9.67 -9.76
N LEU A 94 6.65 -8.67 -8.96
CA LEU A 94 5.68 -7.80 -8.32
C LEU A 94 4.92 -6.93 -9.31
N ASN A 95 5.51 -6.60 -10.45
CA ASN A 95 4.84 -5.78 -11.47
C ASN A 95 3.80 -6.56 -12.30
N GLN A 96 3.62 -7.87 -12.04
CA GLN A 96 2.63 -8.66 -12.77
C GLN A 96 1.22 -8.46 -12.27
N PHE A 97 1.05 -8.11 -11.00
CA PHE A 97 -0.25 -7.91 -10.38
C PHE A 97 -0.27 -6.62 -9.56
N THR A 98 -1.45 -6.03 -9.47
CA THR A 98 -1.82 -5.12 -8.39
C THR A 98 -2.96 -5.72 -7.60
N PHE A 99 -3.15 -5.25 -6.37
CA PHE A 99 -4.15 -5.79 -5.45
C PHE A 99 -5.09 -4.68 -5.02
N GLY A 100 -6.31 -5.04 -4.68
CA GLY A 100 -7.29 -4.10 -4.16
C GLY A 100 -8.46 -4.80 -3.49
N ALA A 101 -9.13 -4.05 -2.63
CA ALA A 101 -10.39 -4.46 -2.04
C ALA A 101 -11.54 -4.31 -3.05
N ASN A 102 -12.54 -5.19 -2.98
CA ASN A 102 -13.78 -5.04 -3.76
C ASN A 102 -14.62 -3.84 -3.29
N TYR A 103 -14.31 -3.31 -2.12
CA TYR A 103 -15.04 -2.20 -1.51
C TYR A 103 -14.21 -0.93 -1.57
N GLU A 104 -14.77 0.12 -2.14
CA GLU A 104 -14.20 1.47 -2.01
C GLU A 104 -14.52 2.03 -0.62
N ILE A 105 -13.55 2.74 -0.04
CA ILE A 105 -13.70 3.39 1.24
C ILE A 105 -13.63 4.90 1.10
N ILE A 106 -14.33 5.59 1.98
CA ILE A 106 -14.35 7.06 2.06
C ILE A 106 -14.22 7.51 3.51
N ALA A 107 -13.67 8.70 3.71
CA ALA A 107 -13.62 9.34 5.02
C ALA A 107 -14.59 10.51 5.07
N LEU A 108 -15.54 10.49 6.00
CA LEU A 108 -16.57 11.51 6.14
C LEU A 108 -16.66 12.03 7.57
N SER A 109 -16.81 13.33 7.70
CA SER A 109 -17.22 13.97 8.95
C SER A 109 -18.73 14.16 8.94
N GLU A 110 -19.41 13.70 9.99
CA GLU A 110 -20.88 13.78 10.13
C GLU A 110 -21.41 15.24 10.08
N ASP A 111 -20.65 16.17 10.63
CA ASP A 111 -21.07 17.58 10.79
C ASP A 111 -20.03 18.58 10.24
N GLY A 112 -18.98 18.08 9.58
CA GLY A 112 -17.87 18.90 9.08
C GLY A 112 -16.96 19.48 10.18
N ARG A 113 -17.13 19.06 11.45
CA ARG A 113 -16.33 19.52 12.60
C ARG A 113 -15.71 18.37 13.40
N LYS A 114 -16.43 17.27 13.52
CA LYS A 114 -15.89 16.04 14.13
C LYS A 114 -14.81 15.45 13.24
N ALA A 115 -13.92 14.68 13.85
CA ALA A 115 -12.95 13.89 13.10
C ALA A 115 -13.70 12.98 12.11
N PRO A 116 -13.21 12.85 10.86
CA PRO A 116 -13.81 11.94 9.90
C PRO A 116 -13.75 10.48 10.37
N GLU A 117 -14.77 9.72 10.03
CA GLU A 117 -14.82 8.28 10.18
C GLU A 117 -14.77 7.60 8.80
N VAL A 118 -14.35 6.34 8.76
CA VAL A 118 -14.26 5.56 7.53
C VAL A 118 -15.55 4.82 7.28
N TYR A 119 -16.03 4.85 6.04
CA TYR A 119 -17.24 4.16 5.60
C TYR A 119 -16.94 3.35 4.33
N VAL A 120 -17.66 2.24 4.15
CA VAL A 120 -17.73 1.54 2.87
C VAL A 120 -18.66 2.34 1.96
N ARG A 121 -18.13 2.78 0.81
CA ARG A 121 -18.82 3.76 -0.04
C ARG A 121 -20.10 3.23 -0.68
N ASP A 122 -20.04 2.08 -1.35
CA ASP A 122 -21.12 1.67 -2.25
C ASP A 122 -22.30 1.05 -1.50
N ASP A 123 -22.06 0.31 -0.44
CA ASP A 123 -23.15 -0.34 0.29
C ASP A 123 -23.82 0.61 1.28
N GLU A 124 -23.05 1.40 2.01
CA GLU A 124 -23.61 2.24 3.06
C GLU A 124 -24.15 3.57 2.53
N LEU A 125 -23.34 4.31 1.77
CA LEU A 125 -23.76 5.63 1.33
C LEU A 125 -24.75 5.56 0.18
N THR A 126 -24.56 4.70 -0.82
CA THR A 126 -25.46 4.59 -1.96
C THR A 126 -26.80 4.01 -1.54
N THR A 127 -26.78 2.98 -0.70
CA THR A 127 -27.99 2.36 -0.17
C THR A 127 -28.74 3.32 0.77
N CYS A 128 -28.02 3.98 1.68
CA CYS A 128 -28.62 4.91 2.63
C CYS A 128 -29.18 6.18 1.98
N ILE A 129 -28.55 6.74 0.96
CA ILE A 129 -29.08 7.91 0.24
C ILE A 129 -30.46 7.61 -0.38
N SER A 130 -30.67 6.36 -0.81
CA SER A 130 -31.92 5.95 -1.44
C SER A 130 -33.02 5.50 -0.47
N GLN A 131 -32.70 5.31 0.83
CA GLN A 131 -33.61 4.80 1.85
C GLN A 131 -33.88 5.85 2.94
N PRO A 132 -35.11 6.41 3.03
CA PRO A 132 -35.45 7.35 4.09
C PRO A 132 -35.26 6.73 5.49
N GLY A 133 -34.50 7.41 6.34
CA GLY A 133 -34.22 6.99 7.70
C GLY A 133 -33.04 6.03 7.87
N CYS A 134 -32.34 5.69 6.78
CA CYS A 134 -31.06 5.01 6.89
C CYS A 134 -29.98 5.98 7.36
N THR A 135 -29.10 5.50 8.23
CA THR A 135 -27.90 6.22 8.68
C THR A 135 -26.68 5.35 8.34
N PRO A 136 -25.71 5.86 7.60
CA PRO A 136 -24.48 5.12 7.33
C PRO A 136 -23.78 4.71 8.63
N VAL A 137 -23.17 3.53 8.63
CA VAL A 137 -22.44 3.00 9.79
C VAL A 137 -20.95 2.98 9.46
N ALA A 138 -20.16 3.59 10.34
CA ALA A 138 -18.71 3.63 10.15
C ALA A 138 -18.08 2.24 10.38
N VAL A 139 -16.95 2.02 9.72
CA VAL A 139 -16.10 0.84 9.92
C VAL A 139 -15.46 0.91 11.31
N ASP A 140 -15.46 -0.20 12.02
CA ASP A 140 -14.80 -0.38 13.32
C ASP A 140 -13.43 -1.04 13.14
N THR A 141 -13.41 -2.23 12.53
CA THR A 141 -12.16 -2.98 12.30
C THR A 141 -12.05 -3.49 10.88
N MET A 142 -10.81 -3.72 10.44
CA MET A 142 -10.43 -4.48 9.25
C MET A 142 -9.46 -5.57 9.67
N ASN A 143 -9.78 -6.84 9.34
CA ASN A 143 -9.02 -8.03 9.78
C ASN A 143 -8.72 -8.02 11.29
N ASP A 144 -9.73 -7.71 12.10
CA ASP A 144 -9.66 -7.61 13.57
C ASP A 144 -8.75 -6.50 14.11
N VAL A 145 -8.21 -5.64 13.26
CA VAL A 145 -7.41 -4.47 13.63
C VAL A 145 -8.27 -3.20 13.56
N PRO A 146 -8.19 -2.27 14.53
CA PRO A 146 -8.90 -0.99 14.46
C PRO A 146 -8.66 -0.32 13.11
N VAL A 147 -9.72 0.19 12.46
CA VAL A 147 -9.66 0.65 11.07
C VAL A 147 -8.60 1.71 10.82
N LEU A 148 -8.37 2.63 11.77
CA LEU A 148 -7.35 3.66 11.61
C LEU A 148 -5.93 3.08 11.65
N ASP A 149 -5.70 2.10 12.52
CA ASP A 149 -4.38 1.44 12.64
C ASP A 149 -4.12 0.60 11.39
N PHE A 150 -5.10 -0.20 10.95
CA PHE A 150 -5.00 -1.00 9.73
C PHE A 150 -4.68 -0.13 8.50
N LEU A 151 -5.44 0.94 8.28
CA LEU A 151 -5.25 1.81 7.12
C LEU A 151 -3.97 2.64 7.21
N THR A 152 -3.50 2.97 8.41
CA THR A 152 -2.22 3.67 8.59
C THR A 152 -1.05 2.77 8.22
N GLU A 153 -1.07 1.51 8.65
CA GLU A 153 -0.07 0.52 8.26
C GLU A 153 -0.15 0.20 6.76
N PHE A 154 -1.35 0.03 6.23
CA PHE A 154 -1.55 -0.21 4.80
C PHE A 154 -1.02 0.96 3.95
N ALA A 155 -1.31 2.21 4.34
CA ALA A 155 -0.80 3.39 3.64
C ALA A 155 0.74 3.47 3.67
N ALA A 156 1.35 3.18 4.80
CA ALA A 156 2.80 3.19 4.95
C ALA A 156 3.49 2.14 4.07
N ASN A 157 2.90 0.95 3.96
CA ASN A 157 3.45 -0.18 3.19
C ASN A 157 3.14 -0.14 1.69
N GLN A 158 2.16 0.67 1.27
CA GLN A 158 1.67 0.73 -0.12
C GLN A 158 1.72 2.16 -0.69
N SER A 159 2.58 3.03 -0.15
CA SER A 159 2.63 4.44 -0.50
C SER A 159 2.85 4.69 -2.01
N PHE A 160 2.17 5.69 -2.55
CA PHE A 160 2.49 6.26 -3.86
C PHE A 160 3.62 7.29 -3.83
N GLY A 161 4.32 7.41 -2.71
CA GLY A 161 5.42 8.35 -2.55
C GLY A 161 4.94 9.76 -2.21
N LEU A 162 3.99 9.87 -1.31
CA LEU A 162 3.55 11.16 -0.80
C LEU A 162 4.31 11.53 0.47
N VAL A 163 4.86 12.73 0.48
CA VAL A 163 5.78 13.23 1.53
C VAL A 163 5.13 13.28 2.92
N GLU A 164 3.84 13.54 2.98
CA GLU A 164 3.12 13.67 4.24
C GLU A 164 2.31 12.40 4.55
N PRO A 165 2.42 11.81 5.77
CA PRO A 165 1.70 10.57 6.11
C PRO A 165 0.18 10.66 5.93
N HIS A 166 -0.42 11.84 6.20
CA HIS A 166 -1.85 12.03 5.99
C HIS A 166 -2.23 12.06 4.50
N ALA A 167 -1.32 12.44 3.61
CA ALA A 167 -1.56 12.40 2.17
C ALA A 167 -1.52 10.96 1.66
N ASP A 168 -0.57 10.12 2.13
CA ASP A 168 -0.56 8.70 1.84
C ASP A 168 -1.85 8.03 2.33
N TRP A 169 -2.28 8.33 3.56
CA TRP A 169 -3.52 7.82 4.11
C TRP A 169 -4.75 8.25 3.30
N ASN A 170 -4.82 9.51 2.88
CA ASN A 170 -5.91 10.01 2.04
C ASN A 170 -5.94 9.38 0.65
N SER A 171 -4.80 8.90 0.13
CA SER A 171 -4.75 8.23 -1.17
C SER A 171 -5.43 6.85 -1.17
N LEU A 172 -5.76 6.31 0.00
CA LEU A 172 -6.58 5.10 0.14
C LEU A 172 -8.06 5.38 -0.11
N MET A 173 -8.49 6.65 0.05
CA MET A 173 -9.90 7.05 0.05
C MET A 173 -10.38 7.41 -1.35
N MET A 174 -11.56 6.89 -1.72
CA MET A 174 -12.23 7.35 -2.92
C MET A 174 -12.77 8.76 -2.71
N THR A 175 -12.54 9.62 -3.70
CA THR A 175 -13.05 10.98 -3.73
C THR A 175 -13.97 11.19 -4.92
N PRO A 176 -14.92 12.17 -4.87
CA PRO A 176 -15.75 12.50 -6.02
C PRO A 176 -14.93 12.85 -7.28
N ALA A 177 -13.82 13.57 -7.10
CA ALA A 177 -12.94 13.94 -8.21
C ALA A 177 -12.27 12.72 -8.86
N LEU A 178 -11.76 11.79 -8.05
CA LEU A 178 -11.16 10.54 -8.52
C LEU A 178 -12.20 9.66 -9.21
N SER A 179 -13.38 9.54 -8.63
CA SER A 179 -14.50 8.76 -9.17
C SER A 179 -14.95 9.27 -10.56
N VAL A 180 -15.07 10.59 -10.75
CA VAL A 180 -15.46 11.18 -12.04
C VAL A 180 -14.39 10.95 -13.12
N GLN A 181 -13.13 10.89 -12.72
CA GLN A 181 -12.01 10.61 -13.63
C GLN A 181 -11.84 9.13 -13.95
N GLY A 182 -12.62 8.24 -13.34
CA GLY A 182 -12.45 6.79 -13.45
C GLY A 182 -11.14 6.30 -12.82
N GLY A 183 -10.61 7.07 -11.88
CA GLY A 183 -9.38 6.73 -11.18
C GLY A 183 -9.59 5.63 -10.13
N ILE A 184 -8.49 5.00 -9.72
CA ILE A 184 -8.46 3.92 -8.74
C ILE A 184 -7.63 4.35 -7.53
N THR A 185 -8.05 3.97 -6.32
CA THR A 185 -7.29 4.21 -5.11
C THR A 185 -6.25 3.10 -4.88
N ILE A 186 -5.27 3.34 -4.00
CA ILE A 186 -4.35 2.27 -3.59
C ILE A 186 -5.15 1.10 -2.98
N PHE A 187 -6.07 1.40 -2.08
CA PHE A 187 -6.91 0.38 -1.42
C PHE A 187 -7.83 -0.34 -2.41
N GLY A 188 -8.35 0.37 -3.43
CA GLY A 188 -9.29 -0.16 -4.42
C GLY A 188 -8.65 -0.95 -5.58
N GLY A 189 -7.30 -1.02 -5.69
CA GLY A 189 -6.69 -1.82 -6.75
C GLY A 189 -5.29 -1.45 -7.20
N ALA A 190 -4.66 -0.46 -6.59
CA ALA A 190 -3.32 -0.05 -6.98
C ALA A 190 -2.22 -0.46 -5.98
N ALA A 191 -2.52 -1.30 -4.98
CA ALA A 191 -1.51 -1.85 -4.09
C ALA A 191 -0.56 -2.81 -4.85
N THR A 192 0.74 -2.70 -4.61
CA THR A 192 1.76 -3.50 -5.30
C THR A 192 2.27 -4.67 -4.50
N LEU A 193 2.34 -4.54 -3.18
CA LEU A 193 2.67 -5.66 -2.30
C LEU A 193 1.41 -6.47 -2.00
N TYR A 194 1.56 -7.78 -1.95
CA TYR A 194 0.46 -8.69 -1.63
C TYR A 194 -0.08 -8.43 -0.21
N PRO A 195 -1.36 -8.03 -0.08
CA PRO A 195 -1.91 -7.60 1.20
C PRO A 195 -2.49 -8.74 2.05
N GLY A 196 -2.40 -9.97 1.58
CA GLY A 196 -3.09 -11.12 2.11
C GLY A 196 -4.24 -11.60 1.21
N ASP A 197 -4.86 -12.73 1.58
CA ASP A 197 -5.98 -13.27 0.80
C ASP A 197 -7.31 -12.62 1.20
N GLU A 198 -7.56 -12.43 2.49
CA GLU A 198 -8.87 -12.08 3.03
C GLU A 198 -8.91 -10.65 3.56
N LEU A 199 -10.06 -10.02 3.35
CA LEU A 199 -10.42 -8.73 3.95
C LEU A 199 -11.75 -8.87 4.66
N ASN A 200 -11.74 -8.78 5.99
CA ASN A 200 -12.93 -8.78 6.83
C ASN A 200 -13.15 -7.38 7.40
N ILE A 201 -14.30 -6.78 7.11
CA ILE A 201 -14.68 -5.44 7.59
C ILE A 201 -15.83 -5.60 8.58
N ILE A 202 -15.67 -5.08 9.78
CA ILE A 202 -16.72 -5.06 10.82
C ILE A 202 -17.14 -3.62 11.02
N LEU A 203 -18.45 -3.38 11.00
CA LEU A 203 -19.03 -2.06 11.24
C LEU A 203 -19.31 -1.82 12.72
N LYS A 204 -19.31 -0.56 13.14
CA LYS A 204 -19.51 -0.15 14.56
C LYS A 204 -20.83 -0.59 15.19
N ASN A 205 -21.84 -0.91 14.39
CA ASN A 205 -23.09 -1.47 14.90
C ASN A 205 -23.00 -2.97 15.24
N GLY A 206 -21.92 -3.65 14.81
CA GLY A 206 -21.67 -5.07 15.02
C GLY A 206 -22.63 -6.01 14.31
N SER A 207 -23.57 -5.51 13.51
CA SER A 207 -24.59 -6.32 12.81
C SER A 207 -24.27 -6.58 11.36
N ASP A 208 -23.47 -5.71 10.74
CA ASP A 208 -23.10 -5.81 9.34
C ASP A 208 -21.60 -6.06 9.24
N ASN A 209 -21.25 -7.13 8.53
CA ASN A 209 -19.86 -7.52 8.30
C ASN A 209 -19.69 -7.80 6.82
N TYR A 210 -18.60 -7.34 6.27
CA TYR A 210 -18.18 -7.67 4.91
C TYR A 210 -16.99 -8.63 5.01
N SER A 211 -17.11 -9.77 4.36
CA SER A 211 -16.03 -10.73 4.23
C SER A 211 -15.80 -10.99 2.76
N ASP A 212 -14.61 -10.71 2.26
CA ASP A 212 -14.25 -10.88 0.87
C ASP A 212 -12.75 -11.14 0.75
N TYR A 213 -12.30 -11.33 -0.48
CA TYR A 213 -10.89 -11.51 -0.81
C TYR A 213 -10.34 -10.23 -1.44
N PHE A 214 -9.06 -9.95 -1.21
CA PHE A 214 -8.37 -8.97 -2.05
C PHE A 214 -8.33 -9.47 -3.48
N VAL A 215 -8.71 -8.61 -4.40
CA VAL A 215 -8.71 -8.89 -5.84
C VAL A 215 -7.32 -8.64 -6.38
N SER A 216 -6.81 -9.58 -7.19
CA SER A 216 -5.59 -9.38 -7.96
C SER A 216 -5.94 -8.96 -9.39
N LEU A 217 -5.39 -7.84 -9.82
CA LEU A 217 -5.50 -7.34 -11.17
C LEU A 217 -4.20 -7.66 -11.93
N TYR A 218 -4.31 -8.39 -13.04
CA TYR A 218 -3.15 -8.70 -13.87
C TYR A 218 -2.74 -7.48 -14.70
N ASN A 219 -1.50 -7.06 -14.57
CA ASN A 219 -0.92 -6.02 -15.38
C ASN A 219 -0.50 -6.59 -16.74
N SER A 220 -1.35 -6.42 -17.76
CA SER A 220 -0.98 -6.84 -19.12
C SER A 220 0.26 -6.07 -19.57
N PRO A 221 1.30 -6.75 -20.06
CA PRO A 221 2.40 -6.05 -20.70
C PRO A 221 1.84 -5.31 -21.92
N GLY A 222 1.97 -3.96 -21.93
CA GLY A 222 1.58 -3.11 -23.04
C GLY A 222 2.43 -3.33 -24.30
#